data_c643e1a8108bfcad25d9066d9049198b
#
_entry.id   c643e1a8108bfcad25d9066d9049198b
#
_cell.length_a   1.000
_cell.length_b   1.000
_cell.length_c   1.000
_cell.angle_alpha   90.00
_cell.angle_beta   90.00
_cell.angle_gamma   90.00
#
_symmetry.space_group_name_H-M   'P 1'
#
loop_
_entity.id
_entity.type
_entity.pdbx_description
1 polymer ?
#
loop_
_entity_poly.entity_id
_entity_poly.type
_entity_poly.pdbx_seq_one_letter_code
_entity_poly.pdbx_strand_id
1 'polypeptide(L)'
;MTNQGNNDINEYDYDAVIIGGGCAGLSLARLADQLPFGKVAVIEAKAKKQDHAWGVFPNAFTDDAIVMARKTWAHWQIITDQGAITQSSDIRPYACLESKAWLTHCRQQARALGVELIQGQVTDTTTNSITTDHGMITAGQIFDSRPNPIPKGMMIQHFIGHEVQASTPVFDPDRAILMDFRCDQSRGIHFIYVLPFSATQALVESTIFSPQIEDNEFYETAISTYLSDHFGITDKIILRREQGAIPMGIMAEDHSMGLPIGGRGGAIRPSSGYAFGFIQKQISHLINRLKSGQKPKHMTPHQNIDLWMDRIFLKVIRNNPKLAPRLFHAMAKALSGDDMARFMTGDADHLLRLKVIMAMPKWPFLIALMKSGG
;
A
#
# COMPACT_ATOMS: atom_id res chain seq x y z
N MET A 1 -23.93 -0.98 -55.62
CA MET A 1 -22.84 -1.56 -54.81
C MET A 1 -23.19 -1.28 -53.36
N THR A 2 -23.74 -2.27 -52.71
CA THR A 2 -24.24 -2.21 -51.34
C THR A 2 -23.07 -2.35 -50.37
N ASN A 3 -22.87 -1.29 -49.60
CA ASN A 3 -21.89 -1.26 -48.52
C ASN A 3 -22.40 -2.19 -47.39
N GLN A 4 -21.89 -3.42 -47.31
CA GLN A 4 -22.11 -4.27 -46.18
C GLN A 4 -21.33 -3.68 -45.02
N GLY A 5 -22.03 -3.06 -44.08
CA GLY A 5 -21.48 -2.73 -42.76
C GLY A 5 -21.05 -4.04 -42.09
N ASN A 6 -19.77 -4.14 -41.83
CA ASN A 6 -19.20 -5.18 -40.98
C ASN A 6 -19.77 -4.96 -39.57
N ASN A 7 -20.83 -5.70 -39.21
CA ASN A 7 -21.19 -5.88 -37.81
C ASN A 7 -20.11 -6.77 -37.22
N ASP A 8 -19.06 -6.18 -36.65
CA ASP A 8 -18.15 -6.89 -35.78
C ASP A 8 -18.98 -7.42 -34.58
N ILE A 9 -19.37 -8.69 -34.71
CA ILE A 9 -19.94 -9.45 -33.59
C ILE A 9 -18.83 -9.48 -32.56
N ASN A 10 -19.04 -8.83 -31.45
CA ASN A 10 -18.09 -8.85 -30.32
C ASN A 10 -17.93 -10.33 -29.93
N GLU A 11 -16.75 -10.91 -30.15
CA GLU A 11 -16.43 -12.32 -29.92
C GLU A 11 -16.47 -12.66 -28.41
N TYR A 12 -16.47 -11.63 -27.56
CA TYR A 12 -16.42 -11.73 -26.10
C TYR A 12 -17.62 -11.02 -25.43
N ASP A 13 -17.96 -11.46 -24.21
CA ASP A 13 -18.98 -10.80 -23.37
C ASP A 13 -18.56 -9.38 -23.01
N TYR A 14 -17.24 -9.15 -22.82
CA TYR A 14 -16.61 -7.87 -22.49
C TYR A 14 -15.33 -7.67 -23.29
N ASP A 15 -15.03 -6.42 -23.65
CA ASP A 15 -13.72 -6.06 -24.22
C ASP A 15 -12.62 -6.16 -23.17
N ALA A 16 -12.94 -5.79 -21.91
CA ALA A 16 -12.04 -5.97 -20.80
C ALA A 16 -12.76 -6.34 -19.49
N VAL A 17 -12.14 -7.23 -18.71
CA VAL A 17 -12.59 -7.56 -17.36
C VAL A 17 -11.47 -7.30 -16.36
N ILE A 18 -11.83 -6.66 -15.24
CA ILE A 18 -10.96 -6.41 -14.10
C ILE A 18 -11.38 -7.33 -12.95
N ILE A 19 -10.50 -8.23 -12.53
CA ILE A 19 -10.74 -9.12 -11.40
C ILE A 19 -10.26 -8.45 -10.12
N GLY A 20 -11.18 -8.25 -9.18
CA GLY A 20 -10.95 -7.63 -7.87
C GLY A 20 -11.38 -6.16 -7.82
N GLY A 21 -12.35 -5.86 -6.97
CA GLY A 21 -12.87 -4.51 -6.68
C GLY A 21 -12.16 -3.84 -5.50
N GLY A 22 -10.85 -4.08 -5.36
CA GLY A 22 -9.97 -3.40 -4.39
C GLY A 22 -9.37 -2.11 -4.95
N CYS A 23 -8.32 -1.60 -4.28
CA CYS A 23 -7.66 -0.36 -4.65
C CYS A 23 -7.25 -0.33 -6.13
N ALA A 24 -6.50 -1.32 -6.61
CA ALA A 24 -5.99 -1.32 -7.98
C ALA A 24 -7.10 -1.49 -9.02
N GLY A 25 -8.00 -2.47 -8.83
CA GLY A 25 -9.05 -2.72 -9.82
C GLY A 25 -10.02 -1.56 -9.97
N LEU A 26 -10.48 -0.96 -8.86
CA LEU A 26 -11.37 0.20 -8.92
C LEU A 26 -10.66 1.48 -9.38
N SER A 27 -9.37 1.66 -9.05
CA SER A 27 -8.61 2.79 -9.58
C SER A 27 -8.40 2.69 -11.10
N LEU A 28 -8.33 1.49 -11.67
CA LEU A 28 -8.34 1.30 -13.12
C LEU A 28 -9.74 1.53 -13.69
N ALA A 29 -10.77 0.94 -13.08
CA ALA A 29 -12.15 1.00 -13.57
C ALA A 29 -12.71 2.44 -13.62
N ARG A 30 -12.35 3.31 -12.64
CA ARG A 30 -12.77 4.71 -12.63
C ARG A 30 -12.25 5.55 -13.81
N LEU A 31 -11.30 5.02 -14.54
CA LEU A 31 -10.66 5.65 -15.71
C LEU A 31 -10.99 4.87 -17.01
N ALA A 32 -12.12 4.16 -17.04
CA ALA A 32 -12.50 3.31 -18.16
C ALA A 32 -12.64 4.09 -19.47
N ASP A 33 -13.04 5.38 -19.43
CA ASP A 33 -13.10 6.29 -20.57
C ASP A 33 -11.73 6.58 -21.22
N GLN A 34 -10.65 6.28 -20.51
CA GLN A 34 -9.28 6.44 -20.99
C GLN A 34 -8.69 5.16 -21.56
N LEU A 35 -9.43 4.06 -21.47
CA LEU A 35 -9.05 2.75 -21.99
C LEU A 35 -9.59 2.57 -23.42
N PRO A 36 -8.90 1.81 -24.29
CA PRO A 36 -9.36 1.52 -25.66
C PRO A 36 -10.37 0.35 -25.67
N PHE A 37 -11.23 0.26 -24.66
CA PHE A 37 -12.21 -0.80 -24.47
C PHE A 37 -13.61 -0.21 -24.34
N GLY A 38 -14.58 -0.74 -25.11
CA GLY A 38 -15.96 -0.26 -25.10
C GLY A 38 -16.72 -0.81 -23.90
N LYS A 39 -16.75 -2.13 -23.73
CA LYS A 39 -17.51 -2.79 -22.67
C LYS A 39 -16.57 -3.33 -21.59
N VAL A 40 -16.61 -2.73 -20.40
CA VAL A 40 -15.73 -3.06 -19.28
C VAL A 40 -16.53 -3.56 -18.10
N ALA A 41 -16.06 -4.61 -17.43
CA ALA A 41 -16.61 -5.09 -16.16
C ALA A 41 -15.57 -5.22 -15.07
N VAL A 42 -16.02 -5.11 -13.82
CA VAL A 42 -15.24 -5.46 -12.61
C VAL A 42 -15.94 -6.63 -11.92
N ILE A 43 -15.22 -7.72 -11.71
CA ILE A 43 -15.72 -8.85 -10.92
C ILE A 43 -15.16 -8.77 -9.51
N GLU A 44 -16.04 -8.77 -8.53
CA GLU A 44 -15.68 -8.66 -7.12
C GLU A 44 -16.34 -9.71 -6.27
N ALA A 45 -15.57 -10.46 -5.50
CA ALA A 45 -16.08 -11.39 -4.52
C ALA A 45 -16.84 -10.65 -3.41
N LYS A 46 -17.86 -11.31 -2.84
CA LYS A 46 -18.58 -10.82 -1.67
C LYS A 46 -17.68 -10.95 -0.43
N ALA A 47 -16.86 -9.95 -0.17
CA ALA A 47 -16.03 -9.91 1.03
C ALA A 47 -16.62 -8.96 2.07
N LYS A 48 -16.46 -9.29 3.37
CA LYS A 48 -16.62 -8.31 4.44
C LYS A 48 -15.44 -7.32 4.30
N LYS A 49 -15.68 -6.14 3.72
CA LYS A 49 -14.64 -5.12 3.58
C LYS A 49 -14.50 -4.39 4.90
N GLN A 50 -13.39 -4.62 5.54
CA GLN A 50 -12.94 -3.80 6.65
C GLN A 50 -12.47 -2.47 6.08
N ASP A 51 -12.82 -1.37 6.74
CA ASP A 51 -12.31 -0.05 6.41
C ASP A 51 -10.91 0.12 6.99
N HIS A 52 -9.98 0.60 6.17
CA HIS A 52 -8.58 0.80 6.54
C HIS A 52 -8.18 2.26 6.36
N ALA A 53 -7.35 2.72 7.26
CA ALA A 53 -6.63 3.97 7.11
C ALA A 53 -5.37 3.72 6.26
N TRP A 54 -5.27 4.38 5.11
CA TRP A 54 -4.09 4.30 4.26
C TRP A 54 -3.21 5.52 4.47
N GLY A 55 -2.03 5.30 5.02
CA GLY A 55 -1.00 6.33 5.16
C GLY A 55 -0.27 6.55 3.84
N VAL A 56 -0.22 7.79 3.36
CA VAL A 56 0.28 8.14 2.04
C VAL A 56 1.13 9.41 2.08
N PHE A 57 2.31 9.38 1.46
CA PHE A 57 2.98 10.61 1.04
C PHE A 57 2.48 10.98 -0.36
N PRO A 58 2.07 12.26 -0.60
CA PRO A 58 1.65 12.71 -1.91
C PRO A 58 2.74 12.61 -2.97
N ASN A 59 2.33 12.29 -4.19
CA ASN A 59 3.16 12.34 -5.40
C ASN A 59 2.29 12.72 -6.61
N ALA A 60 2.88 12.90 -7.77
CA ALA A 60 2.20 13.33 -9.00
C ALA A 60 1.06 12.40 -9.47
N PHE A 61 0.87 11.24 -8.86
CA PHE A 61 -0.16 10.27 -9.21
C PHE A 61 -1.28 10.17 -8.18
N THR A 62 -1.23 10.97 -7.10
CA THR A 62 -2.15 10.85 -5.97
C THR A 62 -3.01 12.10 -5.73
N ASP A 63 -2.90 13.14 -6.57
CA ASP A 63 -3.56 14.42 -6.35
C ASP A 63 -5.08 14.28 -6.18
N ASP A 64 -5.73 13.48 -7.04
CA ASP A 64 -7.17 13.20 -6.96
C ASP A 64 -7.58 12.57 -5.61
N ALA A 65 -6.70 11.77 -5.03
CA ALA A 65 -6.98 11.08 -3.79
C ALA A 65 -6.67 11.95 -2.56
N ILE A 66 -5.63 12.76 -2.64
CA ILE A 66 -5.19 13.61 -1.50
C ILE A 66 -6.27 14.64 -1.14
N VAL A 67 -7.04 15.15 -2.10
CA VAL A 67 -8.19 16.04 -1.82
C VAL A 67 -9.29 15.36 -0.99
N MET A 68 -9.29 14.02 -0.95
CA MET A 68 -10.20 13.20 -0.15
C MET A 68 -9.58 12.74 1.17
N ALA A 69 -8.36 13.20 1.49
CA ALA A 69 -7.71 12.81 2.73
C ALA A 69 -8.55 13.22 3.94
N ARG A 70 -8.74 12.29 4.89
CA ARG A 70 -9.39 12.59 6.15
C ARG A 70 -8.61 13.63 6.94
N LYS A 71 -7.29 13.51 6.91
CA LYS A 71 -6.36 14.46 7.51
C LYS A 71 -5.00 14.40 6.86
N THR A 72 -4.28 15.53 6.93
CA THR A 72 -2.88 15.65 6.56
C THR A 72 -2.07 16.22 7.72
N TRP A 73 -0.79 15.84 7.81
CA TRP A 73 0.15 16.33 8.81
C TRP A 73 1.40 16.85 8.11
N ALA A 74 1.70 18.13 8.30
CA ALA A 74 2.96 18.72 7.85
C ALA A 74 4.14 18.22 8.69
N HIS A 75 3.88 17.72 9.91
CA HIS A 75 4.90 17.23 10.82
C HIS A 75 4.67 15.76 11.17
N TRP A 76 5.74 14.97 11.22
CA TRP A 76 5.69 13.59 11.71
C TRP A 76 6.97 13.22 12.46
N GLN A 77 6.88 12.17 13.25
CA GLN A 77 7.97 11.70 14.11
C GLN A 77 8.33 10.24 13.88
N ILE A 78 9.63 9.98 14.03
CA ILE A 78 10.20 8.65 14.29
C ILE A 78 10.87 8.72 15.65
N ILE A 79 10.45 7.83 16.57
CA ILE A 79 10.86 7.84 17.98
C ILE A 79 11.56 6.53 18.31
N THR A 80 12.73 6.63 18.94
CA THR A 80 13.53 5.48 19.40
C THR A 80 14.04 5.76 20.81
N ASP A 81 14.84 4.84 21.37
CA ASP A 81 15.62 5.05 22.60
C ASP A 81 16.64 6.19 22.50
N GLN A 82 17.03 6.58 21.27
CA GLN A 82 17.94 7.71 21.03
C GLN A 82 17.20 9.06 21.00
N GLY A 83 15.87 9.07 21.14
CA GLY A 83 15.02 10.25 21.12
C GLY A 83 14.11 10.32 19.90
N ALA A 84 13.37 11.42 19.80
CA ALA A 84 12.43 11.69 18.71
C ALA A 84 13.09 12.55 17.62
N ILE A 85 12.94 12.15 16.38
CA ILE A 85 13.26 12.97 15.21
C ILE A 85 11.95 13.45 14.60
N THR A 86 11.74 14.76 14.59
CA THR A 86 10.62 15.39 13.90
C THR A 86 11.07 15.81 12.51
N GLN A 87 10.31 15.38 11.51
CA GLN A 87 10.46 15.81 10.12
C GLN A 87 9.25 16.63 9.70
N SER A 88 9.39 17.48 8.72
CA SER A 88 8.31 18.33 8.22
C SER A 88 8.39 18.53 6.72
N SER A 89 7.21 18.63 6.09
CA SER A 89 7.03 19.01 4.70
C SER A 89 5.67 19.65 4.51
N ASP A 90 5.64 20.89 4.05
CA ASP A 90 4.42 21.56 3.62
C ASP A 90 4.02 21.17 2.21
N ILE A 91 5.00 20.76 1.40
CA ILE A 91 4.78 20.37 -0.01
C ILE A 91 4.29 18.93 -0.12
N ARG A 92 4.76 18.04 0.76
CA ARG A 92 4.43 16.62 0.80
C ARG A 92 4.03 16.18 2.20
N PRO A 93 2.94 16.75 2.77
CA PRO A 93 2.49 16.36 4.10
C PRO A 93 2.08 14.89 4.10
N TYR A 94 2.26 14.22 5.23
CA TYR A 94 1.74 12.87 5.37
C TYR A 94 0.22 12.90 5.42
N ALA A 95 -0.46 12.02 4.68
CA ALA A 95 -1.90 12.01 4.53
C ALA A 95 -2.51 10.67 4.97
N CYS A 96 -3.69 10.72 5.55
CA CYS A 96 -4.53 9.55 5.83
C CYS A 96 -5.72 9.53 4.88
N LEU A 97 -5.83 8.49 4.07
CA LEU A 97 -6.98 8.19 3.22
C LEU A 97 -7.82 7.10 3.87
N GLU A 98 -9.14 7.24 3.89
CA GLU A 98 -10.04 6.16 4.27
C GLU A 98 -10.33 5.28 3.05
N SER A 99 -10.01 3.99 3.15
CA SER A 99 -10.16 3.04 2.05
C SER A 99 -11.60 2.98 1.53
N LYS A 100 -12.58 3.01 2.43
CA LYS A 100 -14.01 3.00 2.08
C LYS A 100 -14.41 4.24 1.27
N ALA A 101 -13.93 5.42 1.65
CA ALA A 101 -14.23 6.67 0.94
C ALA A 101 -13.68 6.62 -0.49
N TRP A 102 -12.40 6.27 -0.65
CA TRP A 102 -11.76 6.13 -1.97
C TRP A 102 -12.43 5.09 -2.84
N LEU A 103 -12.65 3.88 -2.32
CA LEU A 103 -13.27 2.79 -3.08
C LEU A 103 -14.71 3.11 -3.48
N THR A 104 -15.47 3.83 -2.64
CA THR A 104 -16.82 4.28 -2.95
C THR A 104 -16.79 5.31 -4.08
N HIS A 105 -15.90 6.29 -4.02
CA HIS A 105 -15.69 7.27 -5.07
C HIS A 105 -15.35 6.61 -6.41
N CYS A 106 -14.36 5.69 -6.42
CA CYS A 106 -13.99 4.96 -7.63
C CYS A 106 -15.16 4.15 -8.22
N ARG A 107 -15.98 3.50 -7.38
CA ARG A 107 -17.18 2.75 -7.85
C ARG A 107 -18.21 3.68 -8.49
N GLN A 108 -18.44 4.83 -7.90
CA GLN A 108 -19.38 5.80 -8.45
C GLN A 108 -18.92 6.30 -9.83
N GLN A 109 -17.63 6.64 -9.97
CA GLN A 109 -17.05 7.06 -11.25
C GLN A 109 -17.11 5.93 -12.28
N ALA A 110 -16.72 4.70 -11.92
CA ALA A 110 -16.77 3.55 -12.82
C ALA A 110 -18.19 3.30 -13.34
N ARG A 111 -19.20 3.33 -12.46
CA ARG A 111 -20.63 3.20 -12.85
C ARG A 111 -21.09 4.33 -13.79
N ALA A 112 -20.68 5.57 -13.52
CA ALA A 112 -21.02 6.70 -14.37
C ALA A 112 -20.44 6.57 -15.78
N LEU A 113 -19.33 5.85 -15.94
CA LEU A 113 -18.69 5.50 -17.21
C LEU A 113 -19.26 4.22 -17.86
N GLY A 114 -20.30 3.61 -17.28
CA GLY A 114 -20.92 2.40 -17.83
C GLY A 114 -20.18 1.09 -17.49
N VAL A 115 -19.22 1.11 -16.57
CA VAL A 115 -18.54 -0.11 -16.12
C VAL A 115 -19.52 -0.98 -15.32
N GLU A 116 -19.67 -2.24 -15.72
CA GLU A 116 -20.49 -3.20 -15.01
C GLU A 116 -19.79 -3.73 -13.76
N LEU A 117 -20.44 -3.68 -12.61
CA LEU A 117 -19.90 -4.20 -11.36
C LEU A 117 -20.58 -5.54 -11.04
N ILE A 118 -19.90 -6.63 -11.29
CA ILE A 118 -20.39 -8.00 -11.14
C ILE A 118 -19.95 -8.54 -9.78
N GLN A 119 -20.90 -8.96 -8.97
CA GLN A 119 -20.60 -9.70 -7.75
C GLN A 119 -20.43 -11.19 -8.09
N GLY A 120 -19.25 -11.77 -7.83
CA GLY A 120 -18.96 -13.17 -8.09
C GLY A 120 -17.59 -13.58 -7.58
N GLN A 121 -17.48 -14.84 -7.14
CA GLN A 121 -16.21 -15.45 -6.74
C GLN A 121 -15.56 -16.07 -7.97
N VAL A 122 -14.42 -15.54 -8.39
CA VAL A 122 -13.62 -16.13 -9.48
C VAL A 122 -12.93 -17.39 -8.97
N THR A 123 -13.21 -18.52 -9.62
CA THR A 123 -12.65 -19.84 -9.28
C THR A 123 -11.56 -20.28 -10.23
N ASP A 124 -11.63 -19.87 -11.51
CA ASP A 124 -10.62 -20.17 -12.51
C ASP A 124 -10.50 -19.03 -13.53
N THR A 125 -9.37 -18.94 -14.21
CA THR A 125 -9.09 -17.90 -15.21
C THR A 125 -8.17 -18.46 -16.27
N THR A 126 -8.51 -18.25 -17.54
CA THR A 126 -7.66 -18.53 -18.70
C THR A 126 -7.25 -17.22 -19.38
N THR A 127 -6.69 -17.30 -20.57
CA THR A 127 -6.30 -16.10 -21.35
C THR A 127 -7.50 -15.19 -21.66
N ASN A 128 -8.68 -15.78 -21.96
CA ASN A 128 -9.86 -15.05 -22.43
C ASN A 128 -11.16 -15.45 -21.72
N SER A 129 -11.09 -16.31 -20.69
CA SER A 129 -12.28 -16.71 -19.95
C SER A 129 -12.06 -16.67 -18.43
N ILE A 130 -13.11 -16.37 -17.71
CA ILE A 130 -13.14 -16.26 -16.25
C ILE A 130 -14.33 -17.11 -15.78
N THR A 131 -14.05 -18.13 -14.98
CA THR A 131 -15.08 -18.94 -14.34
C THR A 131 -15.43 -18.35 -12.97
N THR A 132 -16.70 -18.12 -12.73
CA THR A 132 -17.21 -17.63 -11.46
C THR A 132 -18.22 -18.64 -10.87
N ASP A 133 -18.62 -18.42 -9.63
CA ASP A 133 -19.72 -19.14 -8.97
C ASP A 133 -21.10 -18.95 -9.65
N HIS A 134 -21.20 -18.01 -10.62
CA HIS A 134 -22.42 -17.73 -11.37
C HIS A 134 -22.34 -18.13 -12.86
N GLY A 135 -21.22 -18.67 -13.31
CA GLY A 135 -21.00 -19.08 -14.70
C GLY A 135 -19.69 -18.53 -15.29
N MET A 136 -19.52 -18.77 -16.57
CA MET A 136 -18.34 -18.35 -17.33
C MET A 136 -18.58 -17.00 -18.01
N ILE A 137 -17.56 -16.15 -18.00
CA ILE A 137 -17.51 -14.84 -18.65
C ILE A 137 -16.30 -14.82 -19.57
N THR A 138 -16.46 -14.32 -20.80
CA THR A 138 -15.37 -14.17 -21.76
C THR A 138 -14.93 -12.71 -21.90
N ALA A 139 -13.64 -12.47 -22.09
CA ALA A 139 -13.07 -11.13 -22.22
C ALA A 139 -11.88 -11.07 -23.18
N GLY A 140 -11.80 -10.02 -23.97
CA GLY A 140 -10.66 -9.77 -24.85
C GLY A 140 -9.36 -9.44 -24.07
N GLN A 141 -9.50 -8.75 -22.93
CA GLN A 141 -8.41 -8.43 -22.01
C GLN A 141 -8.83 -8.70 -20.56
N ILE A 142 -7.97 -9.37 -19.81
CA ILE A 142 -8.18 -9.61 -18.38
C ILE A 142 -7.09 -8.89 -17.59
N PHE A 143 -7.51 -8.08 -16.59
CA PHE A 143 -6.64 -7.47 -15.57
C PHE A 143 -6.91 -8.14 -14.23
N ASP A 144 -5.86 -8.63 -13.54
CA ASP A 144 -6.01 -9.31 -12.27
C ASP A 144 -5.37 -8.54 -11.11
N SER A 145 -6.20 -8.08 -10.18
CA SER A 145 -5.77 -7.35 -8.99
C SER A 145 -5.89 -8.16 -7.69
N ARG A 146 -6.22 -9.45 -7.76
CA ARG A 146 -6.33 -10.31 -6.58
C ARG A 146 -4.96 -10.42 -5.89
N PRO A 147 -4.92 -10.44 -4.54
CA PRO A 147 -3.65 -10.61 -3.84
C PRO A 147 -3.06 -12.01 -4.11
N ASN A 148 -1.74 -12.08 -4.27
CA ASN A 148 -1.02 -13.35 -4.28
C ASN A 148 -0.94 -13.92 -2.86
N PRO A 149 -0.92 -15.25 -2.70
CA PRO A 149 -0.57 -15.87 -1.42
C PRO A 149 0.81 -15.42 -0.95
N ILE A 150 0.92 -15.09 0.34
CA ILE A 150 2.22 -14.71 0.92
C ILE A 150 3.09 -15.96 1.05
N PRO A 151 4.30 -16.00 0.46
CA PRO A 151 5.19 -17.15 0.56
C PRO A 151 5.59 -17.45 2.01
N LYS A 152 5.65 -18.73 2.37
CA LYS A 152 6.05 -19.16 3.72
C LYS A 152 7.43 -18.61 4.07
N GLY A 153 7.54 -18.00 5.26
CA GLY A 153 8.78 -17.43 5.77
C GLY A 153 9.17 -16.09 5.16
N MET A 154 8.35 -15.50 4.30
CA MET A 154 8.51 -14.10 3.89
C MET A 154 8.27 -13.20 5.11
N MET A 155 8.99 -12.08 5.19
CA MET A 155 8.69 -11.04 6.17
C MET A 155 7.34 -10.40 5.81
N ILE A 156 6.55 -10.12 6.83
CA ILE A 156 5.21 -9.54 6.72
C ILE A 156 5.17 -8.31 7.62
N GLN A 157 4.63 -7.22 7.13
CA GLN A 157 4.13 -6.13 7.97
C GLN A 157 2.71 -6.50 8.37
N HIS A 158 2.50 -6.77 9.64
CA HIS A 158 1.18 -7.12 10.17
C HIS A 158 0.84 -6.26 11.37
N PHE A 159 -0.43 -5.95 11.51
CA PHE A 159 -0.86 -4.94 12.47
C PHE A 159 -2.32 -5.11 12.92
N ILE A 160 -2.61 -4.56 14.08
CA ILE A 160 -3.95 -4.20 14.55
C ILE A 160 -3.93 -2.72 14.92
N GLY A 161 -4.95 -2.00 14.49
CA GLY A 161 -5.17 -0.58 14.79
C GLY A 161 -6.51 -0.37 15.49
N HIS A 162 -6.50 0.49 16.52
CA HIS A 162 -7.70 0.98 17.19
C HIS A 162 -7.83 2.49 16.96
N GLU A 163 -8.93 2.91 16.38
CA GLU A 163 -9.31 4.31 16.42
C GLU A 163 -9.97 4.57 17.77
N VAL A 164 -9.31 5.39 18.59
CA VAL A 164 -9.69 5.63 19.97
C VAL A 164 -10.18 7.05 20.18
N GLN A 165 -11.18 7.20 21.07
CA GLN A 165 -11.65 8.46 21.62
C GLN A 165 -11.23 8.52 23.09
N ALA A 166 -10.40 9.50 23.43
CA ALA A 166 -10.02 9.83 24.82
C ALA A 166 -11.03 10.80 25.43
N SER A 167 -11.16 10.77 26.76
CA SER A 167 -12.06 11.65 27.52
C SER A 167 -11.54 13.09 27.63
N THR A 168 -10.22 13.28 27.47
CA THR A 168 -9.54 14.59 27.59
C THR A 168 -8.59 14.80 26.39
N PRO A 169 -8.22 16.05 26.07
CA PRO A 169 -7.21 16.36 25.07
C PRO A 169 -5.83 15.82 25.48
N VAL A 170 -5.30 14.87 24.72
CA VAL A 170 -4.01 14.20 24.98
C VAL A 170 -3.15 14.05 23.74
N PHE A 171 -3.75 14.10 22.54
CA PHE A 171 -3.04 13.97 21.28
C PHE A 171 -2.65 15.35 20.73
N ASP A 172 -1.49 15.43 20.07
CA ASP A 172 -1.10 16.59 19.27
C ASP A 172 -1.70 16.42 17.85
N PRO A 173 -2.76 17.17 17.48
CA PRO A 173 -3.43 16.99 16.21
C PRO A 173 -2.59 17.41 15.00
N ASP A 174 -1.49 18.13 15.19
CA ASP A 174 -0.66 18.66 14.11
C ASP A 174 0.56 17.77 13.80
N ARG A 175 0.69 16.65 14.53
CA ARG A 175 1.85 15.77 14.43
C ARG A 175 1.50 14.30 14.41
N ALA A 176 1.79 13.61 13.31
CA ALA A 176 1.71 12.15 13.25
C ALA A 176 2.95 11.49 13.87
N ILE A 177 2.78 10.30 14.46
CA ILE A 177 3.89 9.43 14.85
C ILE A 177 3.88 8.26 13.87
N LEU A 178 4.89 8.20 12.99
CA LEU A 178 4.95 7.15 11.99
C LEU A 178 5.57 5.86 12.53
N MET A 179 6.53 5.97 13.43
CA MET A 179 7.15 4.81 14.07
C MET A 179 7.63 5.20 15.47
N ASP A 180 7.03 4.65 16.51
CA ASP A 180 7.56 4.73 17.87
C ASP A 180 8.01 3.35 18.33
N PHE A 181 9.32 3.16 18.44
CA PHE A 181 9.93 1.88 18.81
C PHE A 181 10.02 1.66 20.32
N ARG A 182 9.48 2.52 21.16
CA ARG A 182 9.46 2.40 22.62
C ARG A 182 8.37 1.43 23.08
N CYS A 183 8.40 0.22 22.54
CA CYS A 183 7.50 -0.88 22.85
C CYS A 183 8.29 -2.20 22.82
N ASP A 184 7.64 -3.31 23.18
CA ASP A 184 8.28 -4.64 23.23
C ASP A 184 8.82 -5.07 21.85
N GLN A 185 10.13 -5.36 21.77
CA GLN A 185 10.84 -5.78 20.57
C GLN A 185 11.10 -7.29 20.52
N SER A 186 10.47 -8.08 21.40
CA SER A 186 10.77 -9.52 21.54
C SER A 186 10.26 -10.37 20.38
N ARG A 187 9.21 -9.92 19.68
CA ARG A 187 8.51 -10.65 18.61
C ARG A 187 8.93 -10.26 17.19
N GLY A 188 9.77 -9.26 17.04
CA GLY A 188 10.21 -8.75 15.75
C GLY A 188 10.53 -7.27 15.79
N ILE A 189 10.45 -6.59 14.64
CA ILE A 189 10.60 -5.14 14.57
C ILE A 189 9.22 -4.56 14.87
N HIS A 190 9.01 -4.12 16.09
CA HIS A 190 7.72 -3.65 16.58
C HIS A 190 7.75 -2.13 16.80
N PHE A 191 6.71 -1.45 16.35
CA PHE A 191 6.51 -0.02 16.58
C PHE A 191 5.04 0.31 16.69
N ILE A 192 4.77 1.42 17.37
CA ILE A 192 3.43 1.99 17.45
C ILE A 192 3.35 3.18 16.48
N TYR A 193 2.26 3.23 15.76
CA TYR A 193 1.91 4.26 14.81
C TYR A 193 0.72 5.04 15.36
N VAL A 194 0.77 6.39 15.32
CA VAL A 194 -0.31 7.24 15.83
C VAL A 194 -0.67 8.31 14.82
N LEU A 195 -1.93 8.32 14.41
CA LEU A 195 -2.51 9.35 13.56
C LEU A 195 -3.58 10.13 14.33
N PRO A 196 -3.25 11.28 14.91
CA PRO A 196 -4.21 12.10 15.66
C PRO A 196 -5.13 12.84 14.70
N PHE A 197 -6.41 12.53 14.73
CA PHE A 197 -7.43 13.26 13.97
C PHE A 197 -7.90 14.53 14.68
N SER A 198 -7.84 14.52 16.00
CA SER A 198 -8.10 15.68 16.89
C SER A 198 -7.27 15.55 18.16
N ALA A 199 -7.43 16.50 19.09
CA ALA A 199 -6.78 16.41 20.39
C ALA A 199 -7.29 15.24 21.27
N THR A 200 -8.47 14.66 20.92
CA THR A 200 -9.08 13.55 21.68
C THR A 200 -9.25 12.28 20.85
N GLN A 201 -8.99 12.30 19.55
CA GLN A 201 -9.24 11.16 18.68
C GLN A 201 -7.99 10.84 17.86
N ALA A 202 -7.58 9.57 17.87
CA ALA A 202 -6.46 9.08 17.07
C ALA A 202 -6.66 7.62 16.64
N LEU A 203 -6.09 7.26 15.48
CA LEU A 203 -5.76 5.87 15.19
C LEU A 203 -4.45 5.54 15.88
N VAL A 204 -4.44 4.46 16.65
CA VAL A 204 -3.24 3.92 17.29
C VAL A 204 -3.07 2.47 16.82
N GLU A 205 -1.96 2.19 16.17
CA GLU A 205 -1.71 0.90 15.52
C GLU A 205 -0.43 0.27 16.05
N SER A 206 -0.54 -0.98 16.49
CA SER A 206 0.59 -1.83 16.82
C SER A 206 0.99 -2.60 15.57
N THR A 207 2.20 -2.35 15.06
CA THR A 207 2.71 -2.90 13.80
C THR A 207 4.00 -3.64 14.02
N ILE A 208 4.09 -4.85 13.45
CA ILE A 208 5.28 -5.70 13.55
C ILE A 208 5.75 -6.11 12.16
N PHE A 209 7.07 -6.11 11.96
CA PHE A 209 7.72 -6.76 10.82
C PHE A 209 8.32 -8.08 11.31
N SER A 210 7.67 -9.18 10.94
CA SER A 210 8.13 -10.53 11.26
C SER A 210 7.60 -11.54 10.23
N PRO A 211 8.10 -12.77 10.17
CA PRO A 211 7.56 -13.81 9.29
C PRO A 211 6.30 -14.51 9.86
N GLN A 212 5.91 -14.19 11.09
CA GLN A 212 4.76 -14.80 11.77
C GLN A 212 3.83 -13.71 12.29
N ILE A 213 2.55 -13.88 12.02
CA ILE A 213 1.48 -13.03 12.57
C ILE A 213 1.23 -13.48 14.00
N GLU A 214 1.20 -12.55 14.94
CA GLU A 214 0.91 -12.78 16.34
C GLU A 214 -0.59 -12.93 16.60
N ASP A 215 -0.96 -13.37 17.80
CA ASP A 215 -2.36 -13.35 18.23
C ASP A 215 -2.85 -11.91 18.49
N ASN A 216 -4.16 -11.70 18.46
CA ASN A 216 -4.72 -10.36 18.60
C ASN A 216 -4.42 -9.72 19.95
N GLU A 217 -4.31 -10.54 21.02
CA GLU A 217 -4.07 -10.07 22.38
C GLU A 217 -2.72 -9.35 22.49
N PHE A 218 -1.70 -9.82 21.77
CA PHE A 218 -0.38 -9.17 21.74
C PHE A 218 -0.48 -7.72 21.27
N TYR A 219 -1.15 -7.45 20.14
CA TYR A 219 -1.28 -6.09 19.60
C TYR A 219 -2.17 -5.22 20.47
N GLU A 220 -3.29 -5.75 20.96
CA GLU A 220 -4.24 -5.00 21.78
C GLU A 220 -3.63 -4.60 23.12
N THR A 221 -2.82 -5.50 23.71
CA THR A 221 -2.03 -5.23 24.92
C THR A 221 -1.00 -4.13 24.65
N ALA A 222 -0.25 -4.24 23.54
CA ALA A 222 0.74 -3.23 23.17
C ALA A 222 0.11 -1.84 22.98
N ILE A 223 -1.04 -1.74 22.30
CA ILE A 223 -1.78 -0.48 22.14
C ILE A 223 -2.21 0.07 23.51
N SER A 224 -2.75 -0.77 24.38
CA SER A 224 -3.25 -0.33 25.68
C SER A 224 -2.13 0.14 26.60
N THR A 225 -1.02 -0.59 26.65
CA THR A 225 0.20 -0.22 27.38
C THR A 225 0.76 1.09 26.85
N TYR A 226 0.90 1.23 25.55
CA TYR A 226 1.43 2.44 24.92
C TYR A 226 0.57 3.68 25.22
N LEU A 227 -0.77 3.54 25.16
CA LEU A 227 -1.70 4.62 25.47
C LEU A 227 -1.63 5.03 26.95
N SER A 228 -1.49 4.06 27.86
CA SER A 228 -1.29 4.32 29.28
C SER A 228 0.02 5.05 29.55
N ASP A 229 1.12 4.51 29.02
CA ASP A 229 2.48 4.98 29.37
C ASP A 229 2.84 6.33 28.75
N HIS A 230 2.32 6.63 27.56
CA HIS A 230 2.73 7.82 26.80
C HIS A 230 1.66 8.91 26.74
N PHE A 231 0.38 8.56 26.99
CA PHE A 231 -0.73 9.51 26.94
C PHE A 231 -1.57 9.53 28.21
N GLY A 232 -1.28 8.67 29.20
CA GLY A 232 -2.05 8.58 30.44
C GLY A 232 -3.49 8.06 30.24
N ILE A 233 -3.76 7.39 29.10
CA ILE A 233 -5.09 6.89 28.77
C ILE A 233 -5.25 5.47 29.30
N THR A 234 -6.06 5.30 30.35
CA THR A 234 -6.46 3.99 30.90
C THR A 234 -7.88 3.61 30.49
N ASP A 235 -8.73 4.61 30.23
CA ASP A 235 -10.10 4.42 29.76
C ASP A 235 -10.28 5.11 28.40
N LYS A 236 -10.85 4.36 27.43
CA LYS A 236 -11.03 4.82 26.06
C LYS A 236 -12.23 4.16 25.40
N ILE A 237 -12.85 4.86 24.47
CA ILE A 237 -13.85 4.30 23.57
C ILE A 237 -13.13 3.88 22.26
N ILE A 238 -13.29 2.64 21.85
CA ILE A 238 -12.81 2.18 20.56
C ILE A 238 -13.91 2.42 19.54
N LEU A 239 -13.67 3.36 18.63
CA LEU A 239 -14.62 3.75 17.58
C LEU A 239 -14.57 2.79 16.39
N ARG A 240 -13.36 2.31 16.05
CA ARG A 240 -13.10 1.43 14.91
C ARG A 240 -11.89 0.54 15.20
N ARG A 241 -11.93 -0.66 14.62
CA ARG A 241 -10.79 -1.59 14.62
C ARG A 241 -10.41 -1.89 13.18
N GLU A 242 -9.13 -2.00 12.93
CA GLU A 242 -8.59 -2.48 11.66
C GLU A 242 -7.44 -3.45 11.90
N GLN A 243 -7.20 -4.31 10.91
CA GLN A 243 -6.09 -5.25 10.93
C GLN A 243 -5.64 -5.57 9.52
N GLY A 244 -4.38 -5.87 9.35
CA GLY A 244 -3.86 -6.21 8.04
C GLY A 244 -2.54 -6.98 8.08
N ALA A 245 -2.22 -7.57 6.93
CA ALA A 245 -0.96 -8.25 6.69
C ALA A 245 -0.48 -7.91 5.27
N ILE A 246 0.69 -7.30 5.16
CA ILE A 246 1.28 -6.81 3.92
C ILE A 246 2.60 -7.57 3.69
N PRO A 247 2.80 -8.25 2.56
CA PRO A 247 4.06 -8.93 2.27
C PRO A 247 5.20 -7.91 2.15
N MET A 248 6.33 -8.22 2.78
CA MET A 248 7.56 -7.43 2.68
C MET A 248 8.60 -8.24 1.90
N GLY A 249 8.67 -7.97 0.61
CA GLY A 249 9.54 -8.68 -0.31
C GLY A 249 9.08 -8.57 -1.76
N ILE A 250 9.93 -9.02 -2.66
CA ILE A 250 9.58 -9.11 -4.08
C ILE A 250 8.79 -10.40 -4.26
N MET A 251 7.53 -10.27 -4.65
CA MET A 251 6.67 -11.40 -4.98
C MET A 251 7.05 -11.97 -6.35
N ALA A 252 6.96 -13.30 -6.49
CA ALA A 252 7.09 -13.92 -7.80
C ALA A 252 5.95 -13.44 -8.72
N GLU A 253 6.30 -13.12 -9.95
CA GLU A 253 5.32 -12.76 -10.96
C GLU A 253 4.53 -14.01 -11.38
N ASP A 254 3.22 -13.93 -11.32
CA ASP A 254 2.33 -14.95 -11.85
C ASP A 254 1.56 -14.35 -13.04
N HIS A 255 1.99 -14.71 -14.23
CA HIS A 255 1.41 -14.22 -15.49
C HIS A 255 0.36 -15.17 -16.08
N SER A 256 0.06 -16.27 -15.41
CA SER A 256 -0.72 -17.36 -16.00
C SER A 256 -2.20 -17.03 -16.22
N MET A 257 -2.73 -15.94 -15.64
CA MET A 257 -4.20 -15.75 -15.52
C MET A 257 -4.66 -14.30 -15.70
N GLY A 258 -4.15 -13.62 -16.71
CA GLY A 258 -4.46 -12.22 -16.99
C GLY A 258 -3.30 -11.29 -16.62
N LEU A 259 -3.41 -10.02 -17.01
CA LEU A 259 -2.38 -9.02 -16.71
C LEU A 259 -2.42 -8.62 -15.23
N PRO A 260 -1.39 -8.92 -14.42
CA PRO A 260 -1.38 -8.58 -13.01
C PRO A 260 -1.25 -7.07 -12.81
N ILE A 261 -2.08 -6.50 -11.92
CA ILE A 261 -2.07 -5.10 -11.50
C ILE A 261 -2.10 -4.98 -9.98
N GLY A 262 -1.75 -3.81 -9.47
CA GLY A 262 -1.73 -3.55 -8.03
C GLY A 262 -0.69 -4.37 -7.30
N GLY A 263 -1.01 -4.87 -6.11
CA GLY A 263 -0.11 -5.71 -5.30
C GLY A 263 0.34 -6.97 -6.04
N ARG A 264 -0.57 -7.62 -6.79
CA ARG A 264 -0.25 -8.76 -7.65
C ARG A 264 0.76 -8.38 -8.75
N GLY A 265 0.63 -7.18 -9.30
CA GLY A 265 1.54 -6.60 -10.29
C GLY A 265 2.75 -5.90 -9.68
N GLY A 266 3.15 -6.24 -8.46
CA GLY A 266 4.36 -5.73 -7.82
C GLY A 266 4.31 -4.26 -7.42
N ALA A 267 3.13 -3.68 -7.17
CA ALA A 267 3.00 -2.28 -6.76
C ALA A 267 3.23 -2.05 -5.26
N ILE A 268 3.34 -3.10 -4.44
CA ILE A 268 3.72 -2.96 -3.03
C ILE A 268 5.23 -2.74 -2.95
N ARG A 269 5.67 -1.67 -2.27
CA ARG A 269 7.10 -1.45 -2.05
C ARG A 269 7.64 -2.47 -1.04
N PRO A 270 8.65 -3.27 -1.42
CA PRO A 270 9.07 -4.42 -0.62
C PRO A 270 9.52 -4.11 0.80
N SER A 271 10.15 -2.96 1.04
CA SER A 271 10.75 -2.63 2.35
C SER A 271 9.84 -1.84 3.29
N SER A 272 8.72 -1.31 2.80
CA SER A 272 7.85 -0.42 3.57
C SER A 272 6.37 -0.78 3.53
N GLY A 273 5.95 -1.68 2.63
CA GLY A 273 4.54 -2.02 2.45
C GLY A 273 3.71 -0.91 1.77
N TYR A 274 4.28 0.25 1.47
CA TYR A 274 3.55 1.31 0.75
C TYR A 274 3.10 0.82 -0.62
N ALA A 275 1.80 1.00 -0.91
CA ALA A 275 1.20 0.50 -2.13
C ALA A 275 0.38 1.55 -2.89
N PHE A 276 -0.38 2.40 -2.20
CA PHE A 276 -1.39 3.27 -2.83
C PHE A 276 -0.81 4.12 -3.96
N GLY A 277 0.20 4.94 -3.68
CA GLY A 277 0.83 5.82 -4.69
C GLY A 277 1.48 5.04 -5.83
N PHE A 278 2.05 3.88 -5.55
CA PHE A 278 2.63 3.01 -6.58
C PHE A 278 1.57 2.33 -7.45
N ILE A 279 0.40 1.99 -6.89
CA ILE A 279 -0.75 1.50 -7.66
C ILE A 279 -1.23 2.58 -8.62
N GLN A 280 -1.40 3.83 -8.16
CA GLN A 280 -1.83 4.94 -9.03
C GLN A 280 -0.81 5.17 -10.16
N LYS A 281 0.49 5.14 -9.85
CA LYS A 281 1.58 5.25 -10.83
C LYS A 281 1.54 4.13 -11.86
N GLN A 282 1.38 2.87 -11.42
CA GLN A 282 1.29 1.70 -12.31
C GLN A 282 0.10 1.84 -13.27
N ILE A 283 -1.07 2.22 -12.76
CA ILE A 283 -2.29 2.42 -13.55
C ILE A 283 -2.11 3.56 -14.55
N SER A 284 -1.54 4.69 -14.14
CA SER A 284 -1.24 5.81 -15.04
C SER A 284 -0.31 5.38 -16.20
N HIS A 285 0.74 4.63 -15.89
CA HIS A 285 1.65 4.10 -16.92
C HIS A 285 0.94 3.12 -17.87
N LEU A 286 0.08 2.24 -17.34
CA LEU A 286 -0.72 1.30 -18.13
C LEU A 286 -1.65 2.06 -19.09
N ILE A 287 -2.37 3.06 -18.60
CA ILE A 287 -3.27 3.89 -19.40
C ILE A 287 -2.50 4.62 -20.52
N ASN A 288 -1.38 5.26 -20.19
CA ASN A 288 -0.56 5.98 -21.17
C ASN A 288 -0.05 5.05 -22.27
N ARG A 289 0.32 3.81 -21.89
CA ARG A 289 0.72 2.76 -22.84
C ARG A 289 -0.43 2.38 -23.79
N LEU A 290 -1.62 2.16 -23.25
CA LEU A 290 -2.81 1.82 -24.03
C LEU A 290 -3.24 2.96 -24.95
N LYS A 291 -3.23 4.20 -24.48
CA LYS A 291 -3.52 5.41 -25.29
C LYS A 291 -2.55 5.57 -26.47
N SER A 292 -1.31 5.11 -26.34
CA SER A 292 -0.33 5.13 -27.43
C SER A 292 -0.49 3.96 -28.41
N GLY A 293 -1.58 3.18 -28.33
CA GLY A 293 -1.87 2.03 -29.19
C GLY A 293 -1.00 0.79 -28.93
N GLN A 294 -0.25 0.79 -27.81
CA GLN A 294 0.58 -0.34 -27.46
C GLN A 294 -0.22 -1.40 -26.68
N LYS A 295 0.13 -2.68 -26.86
CA LYS A 295 -0.52 -3.77 -26.12
C LYS A 295 -0.32 -3.64 -24.61
N PRO A 296 -1.31 -4.06 -23.80
CA PRO A 296 -1.15 -4.13 -22.35
C PRO A 296 0.09 -4.97 -21.99
N LYS A 297 0.87 -4.48 -21.05
CA LYS A 297 2.06 -5.18 -20.57
C LYS A 297 2.22 -4.95 -19.07
N HIS A 298 2.63 -6.00 -18.35
CA HIS A 298 3.03 -5.87 -16.96
C HIS A 298 4.16 -4.84 -16.81
N MET A 299 4.00 -3.94 -15.84
CA MET A 299 4.98 -2.89 -15.55
C MET A 299 5.07 -2.72 -14.03
N THR A 300 6.25 -2.94 -13.48
CA THR A 300 6.50 -2.55 -12.09
C THR A 300 6.60 -1.03 -11.98
N PRO A 301 5.99 -0.39 -10.98
CA PRO A 301 6.10 1.07 -10.78
C PRO A 301 7.41 1.48 -10.11
N HIS A 302 8.20 0.52 -9.66
CA HIS A 302 9.47 0.74 -8.95
C HIS A 302 10.65 0.80 -9.90
N GLN A 303 11.67 1.58 -9.57
CA GLN A 303 12.96 1.56 -10.25
C GLN A 303 13.79 0.37 -9.75
N ASN A 304 14.59 -0.25 -10.64
CA ASN A 304 15.42 -1.40 -10.28
C ASN A 304 16.38 -1.11 -9.12
N ILE A 305 16.90 0.11 -9.05
CA ILE A 305 17.80 0.53 -7.97
C ILE A 305 17.07 0.55 -6.61
N ASP A 306 15.82 0.99 -6.57
CA ASP A 306 15.01 1.01 -5.34
C ASP A 306 14.70 -0.42 -4.89
N LEU A 307 14.33 -1.30 -5.81
CA LEU A 307 14.11 -2.73 -5.51
C LEU A 307 15.39 -3.41 -5.00
N TRP A 308 16.54 -3.04 -5.56
CA TRP A 308 17.83 -3.55 -5.08
C TRP A 308 18.13 -3.05 -3.66
N MET A 309 17.94 -1.76 -3.38
CA MET A 309 18.11 -1.17 -2.05
C MET A 309 17.16 -1.82 -1.03
N ASP A 310 15.90 -1.99 -1.38
CA ASP A 310 14.89 -2.64 -0.54
C ASP A 310 15.27 -4.08 -0.21
N ARG A 311 15.76 -4.85 -1.21
CA ARG A 311 16.26 -6.23 -0.99
C ARG A 311 17.38 -6.30 0.02
N ILE A 312 18.36 -5.41 -0.09
CA ILE A 312 19.50 -5.36 0.84
C ILE A 312 19.03 -4.96 2.24
N PHE A 313 18.18 -3.92 2.33
CA PHE A 313 17.61 -3.46 3.60
C PHE A 313 16.84 -4.58 4.31
N LEU A 314 15.93 -5.26 3.61
CA LEU A 314 15.17 -6.39 4.16
C LEU A 314 16.09 -7.51 4.66
N LYS A 315 17.16 -7.82 3.94
CA LYS A 315 18.15 -8.82 4.36
C LYS A 315 18.86 -8.39 5.66
N VAL A 316 19.20 -7.11 5.79
CA VAL A 316 19.83 -6.58 7.01
C VAL A 316 18.90 -6.69 8.20
N ILE A 317 17.66 -6.20 8.10
CA ILE A 317 16.71 -6.19 9.21
C ILE A 317 16.20 -7.60 9.57
N ARG A 318 16.10 -8.50 8.60
CA ARG A 318 15.75 -9.91 8.83
C ARG A 318 16.84 -10.65 9.63
N ASN A 319 18.10 -10.39 9.30
CA ASN A 319 19.24 -11.03 9.99
C ASN A 319 19.51 -10.43 11.38
N ASN A 320 19.15 -9.17 11.58
CA ASN A 320 19.31 -8.48 12.86
C ASN A 320 18.17 -7.48 13.09
N PRO A 321 16.99 -7.96 13.53
CA PRO A 321 15.83 -7.10 13.78
C PRO A 321 16.10 -5.97 14.77
N LYS A 322 16.91 -6.21 15.79
CA LYS A 322 17.28 -5.21 16.82
C LYS A 322 17.98 -3.97 16.25
N LEU A 323 18.48 -4.06 15.03
CA LEU A 323 19.14 -2.94 14.36
C LEU A 323 18.14 -1.96 13.75
N ALA A 324 16.90 -2.38 13.47
CA ALA A 324 15.92 -1.61 12.74
C ALA A 324 15.62 -0.23 13.35
N PRO A 325 15.36 -0.06 14.66
CA PRO A 325 15.13 1.26 15.24
C PRO A 325 16.27 2.24 14.96
N ARG A 326 17.52 1.77 15.07
CA ARG A 326 18.71 2.58 14.78
C ARG A 326 18.81 2.96 13.30
N LEU A 327 18.41 2.07 12.38
CA LEU A 327 18.41 2.36 10.95
C LEU A 327 17.37 3.41 10.60
N PHE A 328 16.16 3.29 11.11
CA PHE A 328 15.09 4.27 10.90
C PHE A 328 15.43 5.62 11.52
N HIS A 329 16.00 5.63 12.73
CA HIS A 329 16.49 6.88 13.36
C HIS A 329 17.57 7.57 12.52
N ALA A 330 18.56 6.81 12.05
CA ALA A 330 19.65 7.35 11.22
C ALA A 330 19.14 7.93 9.90
N MET A 331 18.19 7.25 9.25
CA MET A 331 17.53 7.72 8.04
C MET A 331 16.74 9.01 8.31
N ALA A 332 15.90 9.02 9.36
CA ALA A 332 15.12 10.20 9.72
C ALA A 332 16.00 11.42 10.05
N LYS A 333 17.13 11.19 10.74
CA LYS A 333 18.09 12.26 11.08
C LYS A 333 18.81 12.82 9.85
N ALA A 334 19.07 11.98 8.85
CA ALA A 334 19.82 12.38 7.66
C ALA A 334 18.97 13.08 6.60
N LEU A 335 17.66 12.80 6.55
CA LEU A 335 16.76 13.30 5.52
C LEU A 335 15.91 14.46 6.04
N SER A 336 15.66 15.45 5.18
CA SER A 336 14.55 16.38 5.40
C SER A 336 13.20 15.66 5.23
N GLY A 337 12.10 16.28 5.64
CA GLY A 337 10.78 15.70 5.41
C GLY A 337 10.49 15.52 3.92
N ASP A 338 10.83 16.50 3.07
CA ASP A 338 10.67 16.37 1.62
C ASP A 338 11.50 15.23 1.04
N ASP A 339 12.76 15.08 1.47
CA ASP A 339 13.63 13.99 1.05
C ASP A 339 13.04 12.63 1.47
N MET A 340 12.51 12.53 2.70
CA MET A 340 11.85 11.33 3.19
C MET A 340 10.63 10.98 2.33
N ALA A 341 9.74 11.94 2.08
CA ALA A 341 8.56 11.74 1.26
C ALA A 341 8.93 11.30 -0.17
N ARG A 342 9.92 11.98 -0.81
CA ARG A 342 10.42 11.59 -2.14
C ARG A 342 11.01 10.18 -2.15
N PHE A 343 11.79 9.83 -1.13
CA PHE A 343 12.36 8.48 -1.03
C PHE A 343 11.28 7.43 -0.84
N MET A 344 10.28 7.69 -0.01
CA MET A 344 9.18 6.75 0.26
C MET A 344 8.24 6.57 -0.93
N THR A 345 8.09 7.57 -1.79
CA THR A 345 7.25 7.52 -3.01
C THR A 345 8.00 7.02 -4.26
N GLY A 346 9.30 6.73 -4.16
CA GLY A 346 10.12 6.30 -5.30
C GLY A 346 10.49 7.43 -6.27
N ASP A 347 10.41 8.70 -5.81
CA ASP A 347 10.79 9.90 -6.57
C ASP A 347 12.22 10.38 -6.22
N ALA A 348 13.00 9.49 -5.58
CA ALA A 348 14.39 9.78 -5.24
C ALA A 348 15.26 9.85 -6.49
N ASP A 349 16.10 10.87 -6.58
CA ASP A 349 17.21 10.93 -7.53
C ASP A 349 18.45 10.19 -7.00
N HIS A 350 19.52 10.17 -7.78
CA HIS A 350 20.74 9.47 -7.38
C HIS A 350 21.42 10.09 -6.15
N LEU A 351 21.36 11.41 -5.99
CA LEU A 351 21.95 12.09 -4.83
C LEU A 351 21.20 11.76 -3.54
N LEU A 352 19.86 11.73 -3.60
CA LEU A 352 19.04 11.36 -2.45
C LEU A 352 19.28 9.89 -2.06
N ARG A 353 19.36 8.97 -3.04
CA ARG A 353 19.71 7.57 -2.75
C ARG A 353 21.08 7.43 -2.11
N LEU A 354 22.07 8.17 -2.63
CA LEU A 354 23.40 8.20 -2.02
C LEU A 354 23.34 8.72 -0.57
N LYS A 355 22.57 9.78 -0.31
CA LYS A 355 22.36 10.33 1.04
C LYS A 355 21.78 9.27 1.98
N VAL A 356 20.78 8.50 1.54
CA VAL A 356 20.22 7.36 2.31
C VAL A 356 21.29 6.29 2.57
N ILE A 357 22.03 5.87 1.55
CA ILE A 357 23.11 4.89 1.69
C ILE A 357 24.18 5.37 2.68
N MET A 358 24.54 6.65 2.61
CA MET A 358 25.55 7.23 3.51
C MET A 358 25.07 7.35 4.96
N ALA A 359 23.78 7.51 5.20
CA ALA A 359 23.18 7.53 6.53
C ALA A 359 23.22 6.16 7.24
N MET A 360 23.25 5.06 6.48
CA MET A 360 23.20 3.71 7.05
C MET A 360 24.57 3.28 7.62
N PRO A 361 24.59 2.50 8.72
CA PRO A 361 25.81 1.87 9.23
C PRO A 361 26.38 0.87 8.21
N LYS A 362 27.65 0.97 7.85
CA LYS A 362 28.23 0.27 6.70
C LYS A 362 28.34 -1.24 6.87
N TRP A 363 28.79 -1.71 8.05
CA TRP A 363 29.08 -3.13 8.28
C TRP A 363 27.91 -4.08 8.02
N PRO A 364 26.69 -3.85 8.56
CA PRO A 364 25.57 -4.76 8.31
C PRO A 364 25.20 -4.86 6.82
N PHE A 365 25.30 -3.75 6.10
CA PHE A 365 25.00 -3.71 4.66
C PHE A 365 26.09 -4.38 3.82
N LEU A 366 27.37 -4.22 4.16
CA LEU A 366 28.47 -4.93 3.49
C LEU A 366 28.35 -6.45 3.66
N ILE A 367 28.05 -6.92 4.88
CA ILE A 367 27.83 -8.35 5.13
C ILE A 367 26.64 -8.87 4.31
N ALA A 368 25.55 -8.08 4.22
CA ALA A 368 24.37 -8.47 3.44
C ALA A 368 24.68 -8.54 1.93
N LEU A 369 25.51 -7.65 1.41
CA LEU A 369 25.97 -7.65 0.02
C LEU A 369 26.84 -8.86 -0.29
N MET A 370 27.86 -9.16 0.55
CA MET A 370 28.75 -10.31 0.33
C MET A 370 27.98 -11.65 0.32
N LYS A 371 26.96 -11.78 1.15
CA LYS A 371 26.08 -12.97 1.18
C LYS A 371 25.02 -12.98 0.07
N SER A 372 24.96 -11.99 -0.82
CA SER A 372 24.01 -11.90 -1.94
C SER A 372 24.65 -12.30 -3.27
N GLY A 373 25.96 -12.48 -3.33
CA GLY A 373 26.73 -12.85 -4.52
C GLY A 373 27.05 -14.36 -4.63
N GLY A 374 26.39 -15.19 -3.82
CA GLY A 374 26.49 -16.65 -3.91
C GLY A 374 25.16 -17.29 -4.32
#